data_f8dd28fe8bebb98bfab18de3f8d04851
#
_entry.id   f8dd28fe8bebb98bfab18de3f8d04851
#
_cell.length_a   1.000
_cell.length_b   1.000
_cell.length_c   1.000
_cell.angle_alpha   90.00
_cell.angle_beta   90.00
_cell.angle_gamma   90.00
#
_symmetry.space_group_name_H-M   'P 1'
#
loop_
_entity.id
_entity.type
_entity.pdbx_description
1 polymer ?
#
loop_
_entity_poly.entity_id
_entity_poly.type
_entity_poly.pdbx_seq_one_letter_code
_entity_poly.pdbx_strand_id
1 'polypeptide(L)'
;MALAEPRSGTPARTSTLRHDSVPMRLYHEAKRLGAWDPQSLDLHQDRLDWARLTVTERDVLLRLTALFQAAEESMTRDLLPLIMTVVREDRLEEELFLTTFLAEEAKHTEFFRRILDEVCQQSGDYDRFETPSFRKLFGEKLPAAMRRLLADPSPAAQAEALVTYTLVGEGVLGDAGYHVFTTALEGRGGLMPGFRDGLRRAQADEDRHMAYGLFLLARLVNTDSDVWGVIGRRMDALMPDTLGIVSEFFQPYDAVPFGLSLEATVEYAIGRFAGRWASLEEARELARPAKRPPALDTVLRDVVGWIRRQVEPVEVEVAGDEASPIYTVRVGPGGATALLITREVLQHHAASDIIAALGAREVVARLRERPRARFTCLRVGGKIVVQSPE
;
A
#
# COMPACT_ATOMS: atom_id res chain seq x y z
N MET A 1 -9.41 33.56 -4.25
CA MET A 1 -8.61 32.41 -4.69
C MET A 1 -7.23 32.90 -5.03
N ALA A 2 -6.32 32.90 -4.06
CA ALA A 2 -4.94 33.32 -4.29
C ALA A 2 -4.25 32.17 -5.04
N LEU A 3 -3.86 32.42 -6.28
CA LEU A 3 -2.95 31.55 -7.02
C LEU A 3 -1.66 31.45 -6.21
N ALA A 4 -1.15 30.24 -6.04
CA ALA A 4 0.13 29.99 -5.39
C ALA A 4 1.18 30.93 -5.98
N GLU A 5 1.99 31.56 -5.12
CA GLU A 5 3.09 32.40 -5.58
C GLU A 5 3.97 31.61 -6.54
N PRO A 6 4.45 32.22 -7.64
CA PRO A 6 5.35 31.55 -8.56
C PRO A 6 6.60 31.10 -7.79
N ARG A 7 7.03 29.86 -7.99
CA ARG A 7 8.27 29.32 -7.43
C ARG A 7 9.41 30.27 -7.77
N SER A 8 9.91 31.02 -6.79
CA SER A 8 11.15 31.78 -6.91
C SER A 8 12.31 30.83 -6.68
N GLY A 9 12.87 30.27 -7.72
CA GLY A 9 14.04 29.41 -7.61
C GLY A 9 14.30 28.64 -8.88
N THR A 10 15.53 28.51 -9.22
CA THR A 10 16.16 27.89 -10.38
C THR A 10 15.44 26.62 -10.89
N PRO A 11 15.14 26.50 -12.18
CA PRO A 11 14.67 25.25 -12.74
C PRO A 11 15.76 24.18 -12.66
N ALA A 12 15.34 22.96 -12.37
CA ALA A 12 16.14 21.73 -12.28
C ALA A 12 17.03 21.60 -11.03
N ARG A 13 16.42 21.10 -9.94
CA ARG A 13 17.20 20.29 -9.03
C ARG A 13 17.64 19.03 -9.80
N THR A 14 18.96 18.85 -9.92
CA THR A 14 19.61 17.66 -10.49
C THR A 14 19.56 16.48 -9.52
N SER A 15 18.42 16.21 -8.86
CA SER A 15 18.26 14.99 -8.09
C SER A 15 17.95 13.86 -9.06
N THR A 16 18.80 12.86 -9.08
CA THR A 16 18.60 11.62 -9.84
C THR A 16 17.31 10.96 -9.37
N LEU A 17 16.41 10.57 -10.29
CA LEU A 17 15.22 9.83 -9.97
C LEU A 17 15.58 8.49 -9.31
N ARG A 18 14.93 8.18 -8.20
CA ARG A 18 15.11 6.91 -7.48
C ARG A 18 14.20 5.85 -8.08
N HIS A 19 14.65 5.24 -9.17
CA HIS A 19 13.88 4.24 -9.93
C HIS A 19 13.48 2.99 -9.12
N ASP A 20 14.13 2.73 -8.00
CA ASP A 20 13.84 1.66 -7.04
C ASP A 20 12.82 2.04 -5.97
N SER A 21 12.42 3.31 -5.89
CA SER A 21 11.36 3.75 -4.98
C SER A 21 10.00 3.13 -5.34
N VAL A 22 9.11 2.97 -4.34
CA VAL A 22 7.76 2.42 -4.57
C VAL A 22 7.00 3.19 -5.65
N PRO A 23 6.88 4.54 -5.60
CA PRO A 23 6.17 5.28 -6.63
C PRO A 23 6.75 5.07 -8.03
N MET A 24 8.08 5.04 -8.17
CA MET A 24 8.70 4.85 -9.48
C MET A 24 8.51 3.44 -10.04
N ARG A 25 8.51 2.40 -9.19
CA ARG A 25 8.17 1.04 -9.64
C ARG A 25 6.73 0.99 -10.14
N LEU A 26 5.78 1.54 -9.39
CA LEU A 26 4.37 1.62 -9.80
C LEU A 26 4.19 2.42 -11.09
N TYR A 27 4.89 3.56 -11.24
CA TYR A 27 4.89 4.35 -12.47
C TYR A 27 5.40 3.54 -13.68
N HIS A 28 6.47 2.76 -13.50
CA HIS A 28 6.97 1.90 -14.58
C HIS A 28 6.02 0.75 -14.90
N GLU A 29 5.33 0.20 -13.92
CA GLU A 29 4.29 -0.81 -14.11
C GLU A 29 3.08 -0.24 -14.84
N ALA A 30 2.57 0.92 -14.42
CA ALA A 30 1.46 1.61 -15.07
C ALA A 30 1.71 1.86 -16.55
N LYS A 31 2.89 2.32 -16.93
CA LYS A 31 3.27 2.52 -18.34
C LYS A 31 3.29 1.24 -19.17
N ARG A 32 3.53 0.08 -18.57
CA ARG A 32 3.60 -1.20 -19.28
C ARG A 32 2.28 -1.95 -19.29
N LEU A 33 1.60 -1.97 -18.15
CA LEU A 33 0.40 -2.78 -17.90
C LEU A 33 -0.88 -1.96 -18.00
N GLY A 34 -0.83 -0.68 -17.61
CA GLY A 34 -1.94 0.25 -17.69
C GLY A 34 -2.15 0.91 -19.06
N ALA A 35 -1.34 0.58 -20.05
CA ALA A 35 -1.42 1.18 -21.40
C ALA A 35 -2.50 0.52 -22.29
N TRP A 36 -3.65 0.15 -21.73
CA TRP A 36 -4.79 -0.35 -22.50
C TRP A 36 -5.75 0.80 -22.85
N ASP A 37 -6.41 0.62 -24.01
CA ASP A 37 -7.36 1.61 -24.53
C ASP A 37 -8.79 1.03 -24.43
N PRO A 38 -9.72 1.66 -23.69
CA PRO A 38 -11.12 1.25 -23.65
C PRO A 38 -11.74 1.09 -25.05
N GLN A 39 -11.35 1.93 -26.03
CA GLN A 39 -11.86 1.85 -27.40
C GLN A 39 -11.47 0.56 -28.13
N SER A 40 -10.39 -0.12 -27.70
CA SER A 40 -9.94 -1.38 -28.29
C SER A 40 -10.77 -2.60 -27.86
N LEU A 41 -11.65 -2.48 -26.87
CA LEU A 41 -12.49 -3.59 -26.42
C LEU A 41 -13.59 -3.89 -27.43
N ASP A 42 -13.66 -5.16 -27.86
CA ASP A 42 -14.76 -5.66 -28.68
C ASP A 42 -15.99 -5.96 -27.83
N LEU A 43 -17.02 -5.14 -28.00
CA LEU A 43 -18.28 -5.24 -27.26
C LEU A 43 -19.42 -5.89 -28.11
N HIS A 44 -19.09 -6.52 -29.26
CA HIS A 44 -20.11 -7.10 -30.13
C HIS A 44 -20.88 -8.24 -29.43
N GLN A 45 -20.17 -9.19 -28.84
CA GLN A 45 -20.81 -10.31 -28.12
C GLN A 45 -21.55 -9.80 -26.87
N ASP A 46 -21.05 -8.76 -26.20
CA ASP A 46 -21.67 -8.18 -25.01
C ASP A 46 -23.06 -7.63 -25.30
N ARG A 47 -23.25 -6.98 -26.44
CA ARG A 47 -24.59 -6.54 -26.90
C ARG A 47 -25.55 -7.71 -27.13
N LEU A 48 -25.06 -8.81 -27.70
CA LEU A 48 -25.88 -10.01 -27.96
C LEU A 48 -26.26 -10.69 -26.64
N ASP A 49 -25.34 -10.77 -25.69
CA ASP A 49 -25.58 -11.33 -24.37
C ASP A 49 -26.56 -10.45 -23.57
N TRP A 50 -26.36 -9.14 -23.57
CA TRP A 50 -27.25 -8.17 -22.95
C TRP A 50 -28.70 -8.30 -23.44
N ALA A 51 -28.90 -8.49 -24.75
CA ALA A 51 -30.24 -8.65 -25.34
C ALA A 51 -30.98 -9.90 -24.84
N ARG A 52 -30.25 -10.94 -24.38
CA ARG A 52 -30.79 -12.19 -23.87
C ARG A 52 -31.07 -12.18 -22.37
N LEU A 53 -30.55 -11.19 -21.62
CA LEU A 53 -30.80 -11.07 -20.20
C LEU A 53 -32.27 -10.74 -19.92
N THR A 54 -32.79 -11.25 -18.81
CA THR A 54 -34.09 -10.87 -18.26
C THR A 54 -34.09 -9.40 -17.82
N VAL A 55 -35.27 -8.84 -17.59
CA VAL A 55 -35.43 -7.46 -17.12
C VAL A 55 -34.69 -7.24 -15.80
N THR A 56 -34.81 -8.16 -14.84
CA THR A 56 -34.16 -8.06 -13.53
C THR A 56 -32.64 -8.20 -13.65
N GLU A 57 -32.14 -9.10 -14.49
CA GLU A 57 -30.70 -9.25 -14.74
C GLU A 57 -30.09 -7.98 -15.33
N ARG A 58 -30.78 -7.37 -16.30
CA ARG A 58 -30.35 -6.09 -16.87
C ARG A 58 -30.38 -4.96 -15.83
N ASP A 59 -31.42 -4.90 -14.99
CA ASP A 59 -31.51 -3.86 -13.96
C ASP A 59 -30.36 -3.94 -12.96
N VAL A 60 -29.99 -5.15 -12.49
CA VAL A 60 -28.87 -5.36 -11.59
C VAL A 60 -27.54 -4.89 -12.21
N LEU A 61 -27.23 -5.35 -13.44
CA LEU A 61 -25.99 -4.97 -14.11
C LEU A 61 -25.97 -3.49 -14.47
N LEU A 62 -27.10 -2.93 -14.93
CA LEU A 62 -27.21 -1.50 -15.26
C LEU A 62 -26.98 -0.63 -14.02
N ARG A 63 -27.65 -0.97 -12.91
CA ARG A 63 -27.51 -0.26 -11.64
C ARG A 63 -26.07 -0.25 -11.16
N LEU A 64 -25.42 -1.41 -11.14
CA LEU A 64 -24.03 -1.51 -10.70
C LEU A 64 -23.08 -0.73 -11.64
N THR A 65 -23.26 -0.85 -12.96
CA THR A 65 -22.45 -0.12 -13.95
C THR A 65 -22.63 1.40 -13.82
N ALA A 66 -23.86 1.86 -13.56
CA ALA A 66 -24.15 3.28 -13.36
C ALA A 66 -23.51 3.83 -12.06
N LEU A 67 -23.54 3.05 -10.97
CA LEU A 67 -22.86 3.44 -9.72
C LEU A 67 -21.35 3.49 -9.89
N PHE A 68 -20.75 2.55 -10.62
CA PHE A 68 -19.32 2.60 -10.96
C PHE A 68 -19.03 3.84 -11.80
N GLN A 69 -19.78 4.10 -12.87
CA GLN A 69 -19.59 5.30 -13.69
C GLN A 69 -19.60 6.57 -12.86
N ALA A 70 -20.57 6.72 -11.94
CA ALA A 70 -20.66 7.91 -11.08
C ALA A 70 -19.49 8.00 -10.08
N ALA A 71 -19.05 6.85 -9.52
CA ALA A 71 -17.90 6.80 -8.64
C ALA A 71 -16.60 7.18 -9.36
N GLU A 72 -16.33 6.60 -10.55
CA GLU A 72 -15.13 6.87 -11.36
C GLU A 72 -15.06 8.35 -11.80
N GLU A 73 -16.19 8.95 -12.18
CA GLU A 73 -16.24 10.38 -12.48
C GLU A 73 -15.90 11.25 -11.27
N SER A 74 -16.39 10.88 -10.08
CA SER A 74 -16.05 11.59 -8.84
C SER A 74 -14.58 11.42 -8.51
N MET A 75 -14.06 10.19 -8.57
CA MET A 75 -12.68 9.86 -8.22
C MET A 75 -11.68 10.51 -9.17
N THR A 76 -11.92 10.51 -10.47
CA THR A 76 -11.11 11.24 -11.46
C THR A 76 -10.98 12.73 -11.11
N ARG A 77 -12.06 13.38 -10.73
CA ARG A 77 -12.05 14.83 -10.38
C ARG A 77 -11.41 15.10 -9.03
N ASP A 78 -11.68 14.24 -8.05
CA ASP A 78 -11.30 14.46 -6.66
C ASP A 78 -9.85 14.05 -6.38
N LEU A 79 -9.14 13.37 -7.29
CA LEU A 79 -7.72 13.06 -7.18
C LEU A 79 -6.81 14.30 -7.30
N LEU A 80 -7.24 15.32 -8.05
CA LEU A 80 -6.43 16.51 -8.35
C LEU A 80 -5.89 17.25 -7.11
N PRO A 81 -6.63 17.47 -6.02
CA PRO A 81 -6.10 18.09 -4.80
C PRO A 81 -4.95 17.31 -4.16
N LEU A 82 -4.97 15.98 -4.22
CA LEU A 82 -3.87 15.14 -3.72
C LEU A 82 -2.61 15.34 -4.57
N ILE A 83 -2.74 15.35 -5.90
CA ILE A 83 -1.63 15.63 -6.81
C ILE A 83 -0.99 16.98 -6.47
N MET A 84 -1.81 18.03 -6.31
CA MET A 84 -1.32 19.36 -5.94
C MET A 84 -0.62 19.40 -4.59
N THR A 85 -1.06 18.57 -3.65
CA THR A 85 -0.43 18.45 -2.32
C THR A 85 0.94 17.82 -2.43
N VAL A 86 1.08 16.72 -3.15
CA VAL A 86 2.35 16.02 -3.38
C VAL A 86 3.34 16.92 -4.14
N VAL A 87 2.88 17.70 -5.13
CA VAL A 87 3.68 18.71 -5.84
C VAL A 87 4.23 19.76 -4.87
N ARG A 88 3.43 20.24 -3.90
CA ARG A 88 3.87 21.21 -2.88
C ARG A 88 4.93 20.62 -1.94
N GLU A 89 4.92 19.31 -1.72
CA GLU A 89 5.91 18.58 -0.93
C GLU A 89 7.22 18.31 -1.69
N ASP A 90 7.33 18.69 -2.98
CA ASP A 90 8.50 18.49 -3.85
C ASP A 90 8.88 16.99 -4.01
N ARG A 91 7.86 16.13 -4.23
CA ARG A 91 7.99 14.65 -4.33
C ARG A 91 7.81 14.17 -5.76
N LEU A 92 8.80 14.42 -6.59
CA LEU A 92 8.72 14.18 -8.04
C LEU A 92 8.37 12.73 -8.41
N GLU A 93 8.89 11.72 -7.72
CA GLU A 93 8.59 10.32 -8.02
C GLU A 93 7.11 9.98 -7.75
N GLU A 94 6.51 10.57 -6.72
CA GLU A 94 5.09 10.44 -6.41
C GLU A 94 4.23 11.23 -7.43
N GLU A 95 4.67 12.42 -7.84
CA GLU A 95 4.01 13.21 -8.89
C GLU A 95 3.92 12.41 -10.20
N LEU A 96 5.02 11.79 -10.62
CA LEU A 96 5.07 10.98 -11.84
C LEU A 96 4.08 9.80 -11.77
N PHE A 97 4.02 9.08 -10.66
CA PHE A 97 3.05 8.01 -10.49
C PHE A 97 1.59 8.52 -10.54
N LEU A 98 1.30 9.60 -9.83
CA LEU A 98 -0.05 10.16 -9.78
C LEU A 98 -0.56 10.66 -11.14
N THR A 99 0.33 11.01 -12.09
CA THR A 99 -0.10 11.31 -13.47
C THR A 99 -0.63 10.06 -14.18
N THR A 100 -0.04 8.89 -13.97
CA THR A 100 -0.55 7.63 -14.51
C THR A 100 -1.83 7.20 -13.80
N PHE A 101 -1.90 7.37 -12.48
CA PHE A 101 -3.11 7.12 -11.71
C PHE A 101 -4.31 7.91 -12.27
N LEU A 102 -4.17 9.22 -12.43
CA LEU A 102 -5.23 10.07 -13.00
C LEU A 102 -5.63 9.64 -14.42
N ALA A 103 -4.67 9.22 -15.24
CA ALA A 103 -4.95 8.71 -16.58
C ALA A 103 -5.68 7.36 -16.55
N GLU A 104 -5.40 6.52 -15.56
CA GLU A 104 -6.08 5.24 -15.36
C GLU A 104 -7.52 5.44 -14.89
N GLU A 105 -7.80 6.36 -13.95
CA GLU A 105 -9.16 6.78 -13.55
C GLU A 105 -9.99 7.31 -14.74
N ALA A 106 -9.36 8.14 -15.58
CA ALA A 106 -10.01 8.64 -16.78
C ALA A 106 -10.39 7.52 -17.76
N LYS A 107 -9.55 6.49 -17.90
CA LYS A 107 -9.87 5.28 -18.70
C LYS A 107 -11.03 4.49 -18.09
N HIS A 108 -11.09 4.34 -16.77
CA HIS A 108 -12.18 3.64 -16.10
C HIS A 108 -13.50 4.38 -16.34
N THR A 109 -13.50 5.70 -16.21
CA THR A 109 -14.67 6.54 -16.56
C THR A 109 -15.11 6.30 -18.00
N GLU A 110 -14.19 6.31 -18.98
CA GLU A 110 -14.49 6.03 -20.39
C GLU A 110 -15.00 4.59 -20.59
N PHE A 111 -14.39 3.62 -19.93
CA PHE A 111 -14.76 2.21 -20.03
C PHE A 111 -16.21 1.97 -19.57
N PHE A 112 -16.57 2.38 -18.36
CA PHE A 112 -17.94 2.22 -17.85
C PHE A 112 -18.95 2.99 -18.69
N ARG A 113 -18.58 4.18 -19.18
CA ARG A 113 -19.42 4.98 -20.08
C ARG A 113 -19.71 4.23 -21.38
N ARG A 114 -18.71 3.60 -21.99
CA ARG A 114 -18.89 2.78 -23.19
C ARG A 114 -19.84 1.60 -22.96
N ILE A 115 -19.75 0.93 -21.81
CA ILE A 115 -20.69 -0.15 -21.47
C ILE A 115 -22.13 0.37 -21.41
N LEU A 116 -22.34 1.51 -20.76
CA LEU A 116 -23.67 2.12 -20.67
C LEU A 116 -24.23 2.53 -22.05
N ASP A 117 -23.42 3.16 -22.88
CA ASP A 117 -23.83 3.68 -24.19
C ASP A 117 -23.96 2.60 -25.25
N GLU A 118 -22.98 1.69 -25.36
CA GLU A 118 -22.88 0.75 -26.46
C GLU A 118 -23.55 -0.60 -26.18
N VAL A 119 -23.53 -1.06 -24.93
CA VAL A 119 -24.06 -2.36 -24.54
C VAL A 119 -25.44 -2.22 -23.94
N CYS A 120 -25.59 -1.42 -22.88
CA CYS A 120 -26.87 -1.23 -22.23
C CYS A 120 -27.83 -0.37 -23.07
N GLN A 121 -27.30 0.45 -23.98
CA GLN A 121 -28.05 1.37 -24.86
C GLN A 121 -29.04 2.23 -24.11
N GLN A 122 -28.64 2.67 -22.92
CA GLN A 122 -29.41 3.54 -22.06
C GLN A 122 -28.81 4.94 -22.13
N SER A 123 -29.49 5.84 -22.79
CA SER A 123 -29.24 7.28 -22.68
C SER A 123 -30.16 7.81 -21.60
N GLY A 124 -29.67 8.22 -20.46
CA GLY A 124 -30.55 8.69 -19.42
C GLY A 124 -29.85 9.20 -18.18
N ASP A 125 -30.66 9.76 -17.30
CA ASP A 125 -30.28 10.15 -15.97
C ASP A 125 -30.03 8.90 -15.11
N TYR A 126 -28.76 8.67 -14.77
CA TYR A 126 -28.34 7.57 -13.92
C TYR A 126 -28.39 7.92 -12.43
N ASP A 127 -28.63 9.20 -12.07
CA ASP A 127 -28.74 9.67 -10.69
C ASP A 127 -29.84 8.93 -9.92
N ARG A 128 -30.82 8.37 -10.64
CA ARG A 128 -31.87 7.51 -10.07
C ARG A 128 -31.34 6.24 -9.39
N PHE A 129 -30.14 5.80 -9.72
CA PHE A 129 -29.49 4.65 -9.12
C PHE A 129 -28.64 4.99 -7.91
N GLU A 130 -28.30 6.26 -7.75
CA GLU A 130 -27.56 6.71 -6.59
C GLU A 130 -28.42 6.60 -5.34
N THR A 131 -27.93 5.83 -4.40
CA THR A 131 -28.61 5.63 -3.11
C THR A 131 -28.21 6.75 -2.11
N PRO A 132 -28.94 6.93 -0.99
CA PRO A 132 -28.58 7.92 0.01
C PRO A 132 -27.15 7.77 0.54
N SER A 133 -26.72 6.52 0.83
CA SER A 133 -25.36 6.26 1.31
C SER A 133 -24.30 6.52 0.22
N PHE A 134 -24.62 6.23 -1.05
CA PHE A 134 -23.74 6.53 -2.18
C PHE A 134 -23.52 8.05 -2.32
N ARG A 135 -24.60 8.82 -2.37
CA ARG A 135 -24.51 10.30 -2.47
C ARG A 135 -23.74 10.91 -1.30
N LYS A 136 -23.94 10.38 -0.10
CA LYS A 136 -23.24 10.86 1.08
C LYS A 136 -21.74 10.56 1.03
N LEU A 137 -21.33 9.40 0.51
CA LEU A 137 -19.92 9.06 0.39
C LEU A 137 -19.26 9.77 -0.81
N PHE A 138 -19.75 9.53 -2.03
CA PHE A 138 -19.11 10.02 -3.26
C PHE A 138 -19.50 11.45 -3.61
N GLY A 139 -20.69 11.91 -3.21
CA GLY A 139 -21.16 13.28 -3.47
C GLY A 139 -20.73 14.31 -2.41
N GLU A 140 -20.48 13.88 -1.16
CA GLU A 140 -20.20 14.78 -0.05
C GLU A 140 -18.86 14.50 0.64
N LYS A 141 -18.69 13.30 1.24
CA LYS A 141 -17.55 13.01 2.12
C LYS A 141 -16.21 12.92 1.38
N LEU A 142 -16.18 12.28 0.22
CA LEU A 142 -15.00 12.16 -0.61
C LEU A 142 -14.57 13.52 -1.17
N PRO A 143 -15.46 14.28 -1.88
CA PRO A 143 -15.10 15.59 -2.38
C PRO A 143 -14.68 16.57 -1.27
N ALA A 144 -15.31 16.50 -0.09
CA ALA A 144 -14.95 17.36 1.03
C ALA A 144 -13.55 17.05 1.58
N ALA A 145 -13.22 15.76 1.76
CA ALA A 145 -11.92 15.33 2.24
C ALA A 145 -10.81 15.72 1.27
N MET A 146 -11.01 15.46 -0.02
CA MET A 146 -10.02 15.78 -1.06
C MET A 146 -9.84 17.29 -1.25
N ARG A 147 -10.91 18.07 -1.33
CA ARG A 147 -10.83 19.55 -1.46
C ARG A 147 -10.21 20.22 -0.25
N ARG A 148 -10.36 19.65 0.95
CA ARG A 148 -9.69 20.15 2.15
C ARG A 148 -8.17 20.25 1.97
N LEU A 149 -7.55 19.34 1.21
CA LEU A 149 -6.11 19.32 0.94
C LEU A 149 -5.59 20.60 0.27
N LEU A 150 -6.46 21.34 -0.44
CA LEU A 150 -6.06 22.62 -1.06
C LEU A 150 -5.72 23.69 -0.02
N ALA A 151 -6.37 23.64 1.15
CA ALA A 151 -6.18 24.61 2.24
C ALA A 151 -5.39 24.02 3.43
N ASP A 152 -5.50 22.71 3.67
CA ASP A 152 -4.88 21.99 4.79
C ASP A 152 -4.13 20.75 4.26
N PRO A 153 -2.83 20.87 3.90
CA PRO A 153 -2.03 19.77 3.42
C PRO A 153 -1.41 18.94 4.55
N SER A 154 -1.92 19.04 5.79
CA SER A 154 -1.36 18.32 6.95
C SER A 154 -1.41 16.80 6.76
N PRO A 155 -0.50 16.04 7.41
CA PRO A 155 -0.52 14.58 7.37
C PRO A 155 -1.88 13.98 7.79
N ALA A 156 -2.55 14.59 8.75
CA ALA A 156 -3.89 14.17 9.20
C ALA A 156 -4.95 14.35 8.10
N ALA A 157 -4.96 15.50 7.40
CA ALA A 157 -5.89 15.74 6.31
C ALA A 157 -5.62 14.82 5.11
N GLN A 158 -4.34 14.58 4.77
CA GLN A 158 -3.96 13.62 3.74
C GLN A 158 -4.42 12.20 4.09
N ALA A 159 -4.26 11.77 5.34
CA ALA A 159 -4.71 10.46 5.78
C ALA A 159 -6.24 10.30 5.70
N GLU A 160 -7.02 11.30 6.14
CA GLU A 160 -8.48 11.28 5.99
C GLU A 160 -8.91 11.17 4.52
N ALA A 161 -8.25 11.91 3.63
CA ALA A 161 -8.52 11.88 2.20
C ALA A 161 -8.23 10.50 1.62
N LEU A 162 -7.04 9.94 1.88
CA LEU A 162 -6.62 8.62 1.40
C LEU A 162 -7.46 7.47 1.95
N VAL A 163 -7.84 7.52 3.23
CA VAL A 163 -8.76 6.53 3.81
C VAL A 163 -10.09 6.55 3.06
N THR A 164 -10.59 7.74 2.72
CA THR A 164 -11.88 7.86 2.02
C THR A 164 -11.78 7.41 0.57
N TYR A 165 -10.75 7.87 -0.13
CA TYR A 165 -10.53 7.59 -1.54
C TYR A 165 -10.06 6.14 -1.73
N THR A 166 -8.85 5.82 -1.26
CA THR A 166 -8.18 4.56 -1.58
C THR A 166 -8.69 3.39 -0.74
N LEU A 167 -8.74 3.51 0.61
CA LEU A 167 -9.10 2.33 1.42
C LEU A 167 -10.58 1.98 1.31
N VAL A 168 -11.47 2.97 1.32
CA VAL A 168 -12.92 2.73 1.29
C VAL A 168 -13.44 2.74 -0.15
N GLY A 169 -13.16 3.78 -0.93
CA GLY A 169 -13.66 3.92 -2.31
C GLY A 169 -13.18 2.78 -3.20
N GLU A 170 -11.88 2.64 -3.41
CA GLU A 170 -11.30 1.60 -4.26
C GLU A 170 -11.19 0.24 -3.53
N GLY A 171 -10.60 0.25 -2.32
CA GLY A 171 -10.17 -0.95 -1.64
C GLY A 171 -11.27 -1.79 -0.99
N VAL A 172 -12.44 -1.22 -0.70
CA VAL A 172 -13.58 -1.96 -0.13
C VAL A 172 -14.74 -1.97 -1.11
N LEU A 173 -15.23 -0.80 -1.53
CA LEU A 173 -16.40 -0.71 -2.41
C LEU A 173 -16.08 -1.11 -3.85
N GLY A 174 -14.96 -0.66 -4.40
CA GLY A 174 -14.48 -1.06 -5.72
C GLY A 174 -14.27 -2.58 -5.79
N ASP A 175 -13.48 -3.14 -4.87
CA ASP A 175 -13.24 -4.59 -4.80
C ASP A 175 -14.56 -5.40 -4.65
N ALA A 176 -15.49 -4.94 -3.79
CA ALA A 176 -16.79 -5.60 -3.62
C ALA A 176 -17.64 -5.54 -4.92
N GLY A 177 -17.62 -4.41 -5.60
CA GLY A 177 -18.33 -4.25 -6.87
C GLY A 177 -17.73 -5.09 -8.00
N TYR A 178 -16.41 -5.14 -8.12
CA TYR A 178 -15.73 -6.05 -9.07
C TYR A 178 -16.06 -7.52 -8.77
N HIS A 179 -16.15 -7.90 -7.50
CA HIS A 179 -16.58 -9.23 -7.10
C HIS A 179 -18.02 -9.53 -7.53
N VAL A 180 -18.94 -8.58 -7.35
CA VAL A 180 -20.34 -8.71 -7.81
C VAL A 180 -20.41 -8.86 -9.33
N PHE A 181 -19.68 -8.03 -10.10
CA PHE A 181 -19.61 -8.18 -11.55
C PHE A 181 -19.07 -9.54 -11.97
N THR A 182 -17.95 -9.97 -11.39
CA THR A 182 -17.32 -11.25 -11.73
C THR A 182 -18.28 -12.41 -11.44
N THR A 183 -18.92 -12.42 -10.28
CA THR A 183 -19.90 -13.46 -9.89
C THR A 183 -21.09 -13.48 -10.86
N ALA A 184 -21.63 -12.31 -11.23
CA ALA A 184 -22.76 -12.21 -12.15
C ALA A 184 -22.42 -12.72 -13.56
N LEU A 185 -21.25 -12.32 -14.07
CA LEU A 185 -20.87 -12.58 -15.47
C LEU A 185 -20.28 -13.98 -15.68
N GLU A 186 -19.59 -14.54 -14.69
CA GLU A 186 -18.98 -15.88 -14.77
C GLU A 186 -19.99 -16.99 -14.44
N GLY A 187 -20.92 -16.74 -13.51
CA GLY A 187 -21.90 -17.73 -13.04
C GLY A 187 -22.83 -18.29 -14.13
N ARG A 188 -22.88 -17.67 -15.32
CA ARG A 188 -23.65 -18.09 -16.49
C ARG A 188 -22.82 -18.56 -17.67
N GLY A 189 -21.62 -19.08 -17.43
CA GLY A 189 -20.76 -19.61 -18.49
C GLY A 189 -19.98 -18.55 -19.26
N GLY A 190 -19.79 -17.36 -18.66
CA GLY A 190 -18.92 -16.34 -19.19
C GLY A 190 -19.61 -15.34 -20.14
N LEU A 191 -20.64 -14.66 -19.65
CA LEU A 191 -21.32 -13.57 -20.37
C LEU A 191 -20.41 -12.35 -20.57
N MET A 192 -20.71 -11.57 -21.60
CA MET A 192 -20.15 -10.25 -21.87
C MET A 192 -18.60 -10.24 -21.82
N PRO A 193 -17.92 -10.92 -22.74
CA PRO A 193 -16.46 -11.12 -22.72
C PRO A 193 -15.66 -9.82 -22.80
N GLY A 194 -16.13 -8.82 -23.54
CA GLY A 194 -15.48 -7.51 -23.64
C GLY A 194 -15.57 -6.74 -22.32
N PHE A 195 -16.73 -6.75 -21.67
CA PHE A 195 -16.90 -6.15 -20.34
C PHE A 195 -16.00 -6.82 -19.30
N ARG A 196 -15.95 -8.14 -19.26
CA ARG A 196 -15.05 -8.89 -18.37
C ARG A 196 -13.58 -8.60 -18.62
N ASP A 197 -13.16 -8.45 -19.88
CA ASP A 197 -11.78 -8.07 -20.21
C ASP A 197 -11.44 -6.67 -19.68
N GLY A 198 -12.35 -5.70 -19.88
CA GLY A 198 -12.21 -4.36 -19.32
C GLY A 198 -12.16 -4.32 -17.80
N LEU A 199 -13.08 -5.03 -17.12
CA LEU A 199 -13.08 -5.14 -15.65
C LEU A 199 -11.77 -5.70 -15.11
N ARG A 200 -11.22 -6.76 -15.73
CA ARG A 200 -9.94 -7.34 -15.31
C ARG A 200 -8.78 -6.36 -15.47
N ARG A 201 -8.78 -5.55 -16.54
CA ARG A 201 -7.75 -4.53 -16.78
C ARG A 201 -7.86 -3.38 -15.80
N ALA A 202 -9.09 -2.89 -15.56
CA ALA A 202 -9.34 -1.86 -14.56
C ALA A 202 -8.92 -2.34 -13.17
N GLN A 203 -9.29 -3.54 -12.76
CA GLN A 203 -8.89 -4.11 -11.47
C GLN A 203 -7.36 -4.21 -11.31
N ALA A 204 -6.62 -4.50 -12.39
CA ALA A 204 -5.15 -4.49 -12.35
C ALA A 204 -4.57 -3.08 -12.22
N ASP A 205 -5.27 -2.04 -12.69
CA ASP A 205 -4.93 -0.64 -12.43
C ASP A 205 -5.19 -0.29 -10.95
N GLU A 206 -6.36 -0.71 -10.40
CA GLU A 206 -6.72 -0.52 -8.98
C GLU A 206 -5.70 -1.13 -8.00
N ASP A 207 -5.12 -2.28 -8.32
CA ASP A 207 -4.09 -2.90 -7.48
C ASP A 207 -2.86 -1.98 -7.31
N ARG A 208 -2.50 -1.18 -8.34
CA ARG A 208 -1.43 -0.19 -8.27
C ARG A 208 -1.83 1.04 -7.46
N HIS A 209 -3.08 1.50 -7.62
CA HIS A 209 -3.65 2.59 -6.85
C HIS A 209 -3.62 2.28 -5.35
N MET A 210 -4.09 1.08 -4.99
CA MET A 210 -4.03 0.57 -3.63
C MET A 210 -2.60 0.49 -3.08
N ALA A 211 -1.65 -0.02 -3.86
CA ALA A 211 -0.26 -0.12 -3.43
C ALA A 211 0.34 1.26 -3.12
N TYR A 212 0.01 2.27 -3.93
CA TYR A 212 0.42 3.65 -3.66
C TYR A 212 -0.28 4.25 -2.43
N GLY A 213 -1.58 4.03 -2.29
CA GLY A 213 -2.34 4.51 -1.13
C GLY A 213 -1.77 3.99 0.20
N LEU A 214 -1.47 2.68 0.26
CA LEU A 214 -0.83 2.06 1.42
C LEU A 214 0.57 2.63 1.68
N PHE A 215 1.37 2.83 0.62
CA PHE A 215 2.68 3.47 0.72
C PHE A 215 2.58 4.88 1.31
N LEU A 216 1.65 5.70 0.79
CA LEU A 216 1.49 7.08 1.24
C LEU A 216 0.97 7.13 2.69
N LEU A 217 -0.01 6.31 3.06
CA LEU A 217 -0.49 6.20 4.45
C LEU A 217 0.63 5.79 5.41
N ALA A 218 1.43 4.79 5.05
CA ALA A 218 2.58 4.36 5.85
C ALA A 218 3.60 5.50 6.02
N ARG A 219 3.87 6.26 4.95
CA ARG A 219 4.74 7.45 5.00
C ARG A 219 4.22 8.52 5.96
N LEU A 220 2.92 8.81 5.90
CA LEU A 220 2.29 9.81 6.77
C LEU A 220 2.36 9.40 8.26
N VAL A 221 2.05 8.14 8.57
CA VAL A 221 2.17 7.59 9.94
C VAL A 221 3.60 7.66 10.47
N ASN A 222 4.61 7.46 9.60
CA ASN A 222 6.01 7.57 10.01
C ASN A 222 6.47 9.02 10.22
N THR A 223 5.83 9.96 9.56
CA THR A 223 6.10 11.39 9.75
C THR A 223 5.45 11.90 11.03
N ASP A 224 4.25 11.41 11.34
CA ASP A 224 3.45 11.79 12.51
C ASP A 224 2.67 10.57 13.02
N SER A 225 3.04 10.06 14.20
CA SER A 225 2.42 8.88 14.82
C SER A 225 0.93 9.06 15.15
N ASP A 226 0.46 10.29 15.36
CA ASP A 226 -0.93 10.58 15.70
C ASP A 226 -1.87 10.34 14.51
N VAL A 227 -1.33 10.34 13.30
CA VAL A 227 -2.05 10.00 12.06
C VAL A 227 -2.67 8.60 12.13
N TRP A 228 -2.06 7.65 12.84
CA TRP A 228 -2.63 6.31 13.01
C TRP A 228 -4.04 6.37 13.64
N GLY A 229 -4.19 7.19 14.67
CA GLY A 229 -5.51 7.41 15.30
C GLY A 229 -6.51 8.12 14.37
N VAL A 230 -6.03 8.98 13.46
CA VAL A 230 -6.87 9.63 12.43
C VAL A 230 -7.41 8.61 11.46
N ILE A 231 -6.56 7.70 10.98
CA ILE A 231 -6.95 6.61 10.07
C ILE A 231 -8.08 5.77 10.69
N GLY A 232 -7.90 5.27 11.92
CA GLY A 232 -8.91 4.45 12.62
C GLY A 232 -10.25 5.19 12.75
N ARG A 233 -10.24 6.40 13.28
CA ARG A 233 -11.47 7.21 13.42
C ARG A 233 -12.16 7.47 12.07
N ARG A 234 -11.39 7.72 11.00
CA ARG A 234 -11.97 7.95 9.67
C ARG A 234 -12.62 6.69 9.12
N MET A 235 -11.98 5.53 9.28
CA MET A 235 -12.54 4.23 8.91
C MET A 235 -13.87 3.98 9.61
N ASP A 236 -13.91 4.15 10.95
CA ASP A 236 -15.13 3.98 11.75
C ASP A 236 -16.26 4.93 11.28
N ALA A 237 -15.92 6.17 10.95
CA ALA A 237 -16.89 7.18 10.48
C ALA A 237 -17.44 6.91 9.07
N LEU A 238 -16.75 6.13 8.26
CA LEU A 238 -17.17 5.77 6.89
C LEU A 238 -17.92 4.43 6.84
N MET A 239 -17.72 3.55 7.82
CA MET A 239 -18.31 2.22 7.84
C MET A 239 -19.83 2.18 7.65
N PRO A 240 -20.64 3.05 8.31
CA PRO A 240 -22.09 3.04 8.11
C PRO A 240 -22.50 3.34 6.66
N ASP A 241 -21.84 4.29 5.99
CA ASP A 241 -22.17 4.62 4.60
C ASP A 241 -21.66 3.52 3.65
N THR A 242 -20.50 2.92 3.94
CA THR A 242 -19.96 1.79 3.18
C THR A 242 -20.89 0.58 3.19
N LEU A 243 -21.35 0.17 4.37
CA LEU A 243 -22.33 -0.92 4.50
C LEU A 243 -23.70 -0.52 3.95
N GLY A 244 -24.08 0.76 4.08
CA GLY A 244 -25.28 1.33 3.51
C GLY A 244 -25.31 1.17 1.99
N ILE A 245 -24.24 1.53 1.27
CA ILE A 245 -24.14 1.37 -0.19
C ILE A 245 -24.38 -0.07 -0.61
N VAL A 246 -23.73 -1.02 0.06
CA VAL A 246 -23.89 -2.45 -0.25
C VAL A 246 -25.33 -2.91 0.01
N SER A 247 -25.91 -2.58 1.16
CA SER A 247 -27.26 -3.03 1.49
C SER A 247 -28.34 -2.37 0.63
N GLU A 248 -28.21 -1.07 0.34
CA GLU A 248 -29.14 -0.31 -0.49
C GLU A 248 -29.09 -0.76 -1.96
N PHE A 249 -27.96 -1.29 -2.44
CA PHE A 249 -27.87 -1.89 -3.77
C PHE A 249 -28.80 -3.11 -3.91
N PHE A 250 -28.87 -3.97 -2.88
CA PHE A 250 -29.69 -5.19 -2.89
C PHE A 250 -31.15 -4.95 -2.54
N GLN A 251 -31.48 -3.85 -1.87
CA GLN A 251 -32.82 -3.56 -1.33
C GLN A 251 -33.97 -3.67 -2.34
N PRO A 252 -33.82 -3.27 -3.64
CA PRO A 252 -34.92 -3.34 -4.61
C PRO A 252 -35.31 -4.77 -5.04
N TYR A 253 -34.57 -5.79 -4.65
CA TYR A 253 -34.73 -7.15 -5.19
C TYR A 253 -35.20 -8.12 -4.11
N ASP A 254 -36.39 -8.74 -4.29
CA ASP A 254 -36.84 -9.88 -3.47
C ASP A 254 -36.00 -11.15 -3.71
N ALA A 255 -35.55 -11.34 -4.96
CA ALA A 255 -34.65 -12.40 -5.38
C ALA A 255 -33.60 -11.83 -6.33
N VAL A 256 -32.34 -11.83 -5.92
CA VAL A 256 -31.24 -11.30 -6.70
C VAL A 256 -30.81 -12.33 -7.75
N PRO A 257 -30.73 -11.97 -9.05
CA PRO A 257 -30.27 -12.90 -10.08
C PRO A 257 -28.77 -13.21 -9.93
N PHE A 258 -28.27 -14.14 -10.76
CA PHE A 258 -26.86 -14.54 -10.83
C PHE A 258 -26.31 -15.24 -9.59
N GLY A 259 -27.15 -15.61 -8.63
CA GLY A 259 -26.72 -16.19 -7.36
C GLY A 259 -26.07 -15.18 -6.41
N LEU A 260 -26.24 -13.91 -6.68
CA LEU A 260 -25.75 -12.84 -5.80
C LEU A 260 -26.54 -12.79 -4.50
N SER A 261 -25.89 -12.48 -3.39
CA SER A 261 -26.55 -12.23 -2.11
C SER A 261 -25.89 -11.09 -1.35
N LEU A 262 -26.70 -10.34 -0.60
CA LEU A 262 -26.22 -9.31 0.30
C LEU A 262 -25.21 -9.86 1.31
N GLU A 263 -25.53 -11.01 1.93
CA GLU A 263 -24.69 -11.64 2.96
C GLU A 263 -23.29 -11.96 2.43
N ALA A 264 -23.20 -12.66 1.29
CA ALA A 264 -21.91 -13.00 0.67
C ALA A 264 -21.10 -11.74 0.26
N THR A 265 -21.78 -10.70 -0.25
CA THR A 265 -21.13 -9.45 -0.64
C THR A 265 -20.61 -8.69 0.57
N VAL A 266 -21.37 -8.63 1.66
CA VAL A 266 -20.93 -7.99 2.92
C VAL A 266 -19.76 -8.77 3.53
N GLU A 267 -19.83 -10.11 3.57
CA GLU A 267 -18.72 -10.95 4.05
C GLU A 267 -17.45 -10.72 3.25
N TYR A 268 -17.57 -10.67 1.91
CA TYR A 268 -16.43 -10.34 1.04
C TYR A 268 -15.86 -8.96 1.34
N ALA A 269 -16.69 -7.92 1.44
CA ALA A 269 -16.27 -6.55 1.74
C ALA A 269 -15.56 -6.45 3.09
N ILE A 270 -16.08 -7.12 4.13
CA ILE A 270 -15.44 -7.18 5.46
C ILE A 270 -14.07 -7.88 5.37
N GLY A 271 -13.98 -8.99 4.62
CA GLY A 271 -12.73 -9.71 4.41
C GLY A 271 -11.68 -8.85 3.71
N ARG A 272 -12.07 -8.10 2.68
CA ARG A 272 -11.19 -7.14 1.99
C ARG A 272 -10.73 -6.02 2.91
N PHE A 273 -11.64 -5.45 3.67
CA PHE A 273 -11.32 -4.43 4.68
C PHE A 273 -10.28 -4.95 5.68
N ALA A 274 -10.51 -6.12 6.29
CA ALA A 274 -9.59 -6.71 7.25
C ALA A 274 -8.20 -6.97 6.62
N GLY A 275 -8.14 -7.45 5.38
CA GLY A 275 -6.90 -7.64 4.64
C GLY A 275 -6.15 -6.32 4.40
N ARG A 276 -6.85 -5.24 4.00
CA ARG A 276 -6.25 -3.91 3.79
C ARG A 276 -5.74 -3.31 5.11
N TRP A 277 -6.50 -3.49 6.19
CA TRP A 277 -6.06 -3.05 7.52
C TRP A 277 -4.77 -3.77 7.95
N ALA A 278 -4.73 -5.09 7.82
CA ALA A 278 -3.53 -5.88 8.12
C ALA A 278 -2.31 -5.45 7.29
N SER A 279 -2.50 -5.18 5.99
CA SER A 279 -1.44 -4.67 5.11
C SER A 279 -0.92 -3.30 5.57
N LEU A 280 -1.80 -2.42 6.05
CA LEU A 280 -1.40 -1.12 6.58
C LEU A 280 -0.65 -1.25 7.91
N GLU A 281 -1.07 -2.16 8.79
CA GLU A 281 -0.35 -2.46 10.04
C GLU A 281 1.05 -3.00 9.75
N GLU A 282 1.19 -3.92 8.81
CA GLU A 282 2.48 -4.45 8.38
C GLU A 282 3.37 -3.35 7.78
N ALA A 283 2.83 -2.53 6.87
CA ALA A 283 3.56 -1.40 6.29
C ALA A 283 4.01 -0.41 7.37
N ARG A 284 3.18 -0.14 8.38
CA ARG A 284 3.54 0.69 9.54
C ARG A 284 4.68 0.09 10.35
N GLU A 285 4.64 -1.21 10.64
CA GLU A 285 5.71 -1.88 11.40
C GLU A 285 7.03 -1.90 10.63
N LEU A 286 6.99 -2.18 9.33
CA LEU A 286 8.17 -2.14 8.44
C LEU A 286 8.75 -0.74 8.28
N ALA A 287 7.89 0.27 8.30
CA ALA A 287 8.26 1.66 8.14
C ALA A 287 8.55 2.36 9.48
N ARG A 288 8.28 1.73 10.63
CA ARG A 288 8.86 2.21 11.89
C ARG A 288 10.35 2.34 11.67
N PRO A 289 10.95 3.54 11.90
CA PRO A 289 12.39 3.65 11.85
C PRO A 289 12.92 2.55 12.76
N ALA A 290 13.66 1.61 12.20
CA ALA A 290 14.43 0.68 13.00
C ALA A 290 15.05 1.55 14.08
N LYS A 291 14.72 1.31 15.37
CA LYS A 291 15.19 2.14 16.49
C LYS A 291 16.58 2.54 16.14
N ARG A 292 16.83 3.86 15.91
CA ARG A 292 18.09 4.37 15.34
C ARG A 292 19.20 3.52 15.93
N PRO A 293 19.92 2.73 15.15
CA PRO A 293 20.78 1.72 15.72
C PRO A 293 21.65 2.48 16.74
N PRO A 294 21.71 2.02 17.99
CA PRO A 294 22.48 2.71 18.99
C PRO A 294 23.84 2.95 18.38
N ALA A 295 24.42 4.15 18.61
CA ALA A 295 25.68 4.51 17.94
C ALA A 295 26.61 3.31 17.96
N LEU A 296 27.23 3.00 16.84
CA LEU A 296 28.06 1.80 16.63
C LEU A 296 28.90 1.44 17.88
N ASP A 297 29.49 2.49 18.49
CA ASP A 297 30.23 2.39 19.74
C ASP A 297 29.41 1.92 20.94
N THR A 298 28.11 2.24 20.97
CA THR A 298 27.22 1.79 22.06
C THR A 298 26.90 0.33 21.90
N VAL A 299 26.57 -0.15 20.70
CA VAL A 299 26.32 -1.57 20.41
C VAL A 299 27.55 -2.39 20.71
N LEU A 300 28.69 -1.96 20.21
CA LEU A 300 29.98 -2.63 20.43
C LEU A 300 30.32 -2.66 21.92
N ARG A 301 30.16 -1.56 22.65
CA ARG A 301 30.40 -1.46 24.09
C ARG A 301 29.55 -2.43 24.89
N ASP A 302 28.25 -2.54 24.56
CA ASP A 302 27.32 -3.42 25.26
C ASP A 302 27.65 -4.90 25.01
N VAL A 303 27.97 -5.26 23.76
CA VAL A 303 28.41 -6.63 23.39
C VAL A 303 29.73 -6.97 24.07
N VAL A 304 30.70 -6.08 24.05
CA VAL A 304 32.00 -6.26 24.74
C VAL A 304 31.82 -6.32 26.24
N GLY A 305 30.95 -5.49 26.83
CA GLY A 305 30.62 -5.54 28.24
C GLY A 305 29.99 -6.89 28.65
N TRP A 306 29.11 -7.43 27.81
CA TRP A 306 28.56 -8.77 28.04
C TRP A 306 29.66 -9.86 27.96
N ILE A 307 30.54 -9.82 26.96
CA ILE A 307 31.66 -10.76 26.82
C ILE A 307 32.56 -10.69 28.06
N ARG A 308 32.92 -9.45 28.51
CA ARG A 308 33.77 -9.27 29.71
C ARG A 308 33.19 -9.98 30.93
N ARG A 309 31.90 -9.77 31.19
CA ARG A 309 31.23 -10.44 32.34
C ARG A 309 31.23 -11.96 32.25
N GLN A 310 31.29 -12.54 31.04
CA GLN A 310 31.33 -13.98 30.85
C GLN A 310 32.71 -14.57 30.97
N VAL A 311 33.78 -13.79 30.78
CA VAL A 311 35.16 -14.28 30.73
C VAL A 311 36.04 -13.86 31.89
N GLU A 312 35.51 -13.06 32.83
CA GLU A 312 36.30 -12.67 34.03
C GLU A 312 36.99 -13.87 34.68
N PRO A 313 38.26 -13.75 35.08
CA PRO A 313 39.13 -12.56 35.17
C PRO A 313 40.02 -12.32 33.92
N VAL A 314 39.60 -12.68 32.74
CA VAL A 314 40.41 -12.65 31.50
C VAL A 314 40.33 -11.27 30.85
N GLU A 315 41.45 -10.76 30.32
CA GLU A 315 41.52 -9.49 29.59
C GLU A 315 40.76 -9.55 28.25
N VAL A 316 40.04 -8.47 27.94
CA VAL A 316 39.33 -8.29 26.68
C VAL A 316 39.79 -6.98 26.03
N GLU A 317 40.43 -7.12 24.87
CA GLU A 317 40.83 -5.98 24.03
C GLU A 317 39.95 -5.86 22.80
N VAL A 318 39.71 -4.63 22.36
CA VAL A 318 38.97 -4.33 21.13
C VAL A 318 39.88 -3.60 20.15
N ALA A 319 40.00 -4.10 18.93
CA ALA A 319 40.73 -3.48 17.85
C ALA A 319 39.76 -3.16 16.69
N GLY A 320 39.90 -1.98 16.13
CA GLY A 320 39.08 -1.41 15.07
C GLY A 320 38.69 0.02 15.39
N ASP A 321 38.55 0.82 14.36
CA ASP A 321 38.15 2.23 14.43
C ASP A 321 36.85 2.46 13.60
N GLU A 322 36.39 3.71 13.56
CA GLU A 322 35.20 4.10 12.80
C GLU A 322 35.29 3.80 11.29
N ALA A 323 36.48 3.62 10.72
CA ALA A 323 36.69 3.29 9.30
C ALA A 323 36.79 1.75 9.07
N SER A 324 36.97 0.98 10.14
CA SER A 324 37.23 -0.47 10.04
C SER A 324 35.98 -1.25 9.60
N PRO A 325 36.04 -2.11 8.60
CA PRO A 325 34.93 -2.95 8.19
C PRO A 325 34.62 -4.06 9.20
N ILE A 326 35.58 -4.40 10.05
CA ILE A 326 35.51 -5.47 11.04
C ILE A 326 36.12 -5.01 12.36
N TYR A 327 35.43 -5.27 13.45
CA TYR A 327 35.92 -5.10 14.80
C TYR A 327 36.40 -6.46 15.34
N THR A 328 37.58 -6.46 15.93
CA THR A 328 38.19 -7.66 16.53
C THR A 328 38.13 -7.55 18.05
N VAL A 329 37.35 -8.41 18.68
CA VAL A 329 37.33 -8.56 20.15
C VAL A 329 38.26 -9.73 20.52
N ARG A 330 39.39 -9.43 21.14
CA ARG A 330 40.38 -10.40 21.57
C ARG A 330 40.17 -10.76 23.02
N VAL A 331 40.26 -12.07 23.33
CA VAL A 331 40.03 -12.61 24.67
C VAL A 331 41.21 -13.46 25.05
N GLY A 332 41.71 -13.29 26.26
CA GLY A 332 42.77 -14.09 26.85
C GLY A 332 44.15 -13.45 26.84
N PRO A 333 45.11 -14.04 27.56
CA PRO A 333 46.48 -13.53 27.65
C PRO A 333 47.14 -13.51 26.26
N GLY A 334 47.60 -12.35 25.86
CA GLY A 334 48.20 -12.13 24.55
C GLY A 334 47.25 -12.14 23.37
N GLY A 335 45.93 -12.06 23.58
CA GLY A 335 44.94 -11.90 22.50
C GLY A 335 44.83 -13.11 21.55
N ALA A 336 45.10 -14.33 22.05
CA ALA A 336 45.19 -15.53 21.23
C ALA A 336 43.85 -15.96 20.62
N THR A 337 42.75 -15.64 21.23
CA THR A 337 41.40 -15.95 20.76
C THR A 337 40.68 -14.67 20.28
N ALA A 338 39.96 -14.75 19.19
CA ALA A 338 39.32 -13.56 18.62
C ALA A 338 37.88 -13.82 18.16
N LEU A 339 36.99 -12.87 18.49
CA LEU A 339 35.68 -12.71 17.86
C LEU A 339 35.74 -11.53 16.89
N LEU A 340 35.48 -11.80 15.65
CA LEU A 340 35.38 -10.80 14.59
C LEU A 340 33.92 -10.41 14.42
N ILE A 341 33.59 -9.13 14.54
CA ILE A 341 32.24 -8.61 14.34
C ILE A 341 32.27 -7.63 13.18
N THR A 342 31.52 -7.91 12.11
CA THR A 342 31.47 -6.98 10.99
C THR A 342 30.72 -5.71 11.37
N ARG A 343 31.14 -4.57 10.78
CA ARG A 343 30.46 -3.28 10.93
C ARG A 343 28.98 -3.41 10.57
N GLU A 344 28.65 -4.15 9.52
CA GLU A 344 27.28 -4.35 9.05
C GLU A 344 26.37 -4.98 10.13
N VAL A 345 26.90 -5.93 10.92
CA VAL A 345 26.17 -6.50 12.07
C VAL A 345 25.89 -5.43 13.11
N LEU A 346 26.90 -4.64 13.48
CA LEU A 346 26.77 -3.59 14.49
C LEU A 346 25.85 -2.43 14.05
N GLN A 347 25.77 -2.15 12.75
CA GLN A 347 24.93 -1.09 12.20
C GLN A 347 23.45 -1.47 12.10
N HIS A 348 23.14 -2.75 11.94
CA HIS A 348 21.79 -3.21 11.62
C HIS A 348 21.12 -4.06 12.72
N HIS A 349 21.82 -4.36 13.81
CA HIS A 349 21.30 -5.18 14.89
C HIS A 349 21.53 -4.53 16.25
N ALA A 350 20.57 -4.73 17.18
CA ALA A 350 20.74 -4.31 18.56
C ALA A 350 21.77 -5.23 19.28
N ALA A 351 22.39 -4.70 20.33
CA ALA A 351 23.33 -5.50 21.14
C ALA A 351 22.70 -6.78 21.67
N SER A 352 21.42 -6.73 22.08
CA SER A 352 20.64 -7.89 22.55
C SER A 352 20.59 -9.02 21.52
N ASP A 353 20.42 -8.70 20.24
CA ASP A 353 20.30 -9.70 19.16
C ASP A 353 21.65 -10.36 18.88
N ILE A 354 22.72 -9.56 18.91
CA ILE A 354 24.09 -10.05 18.76
C ILE A 354 24.46 -10.95 19.94
N ILE A 355 24.15 -10.53 21.14
CA ILE A 355 24.38 -11.31 22.37
C ILE A 355 23.62 -12.63 22.34
N ALA A 356 22.35 -12.62 21.93
CA ALA A 356 21.54 -13.82 21.78
C ALA A 356 22.15 -14.79 20.75
N ALA A 357 22.60 -14.28 19.59
CA ALA A 357 23.24 -15.10 18.56
C ALA A 357 24.58 -15.71 19.01
N LEU A 358 25.39 -14.95 19.75
CA LEU A 358 26.62 -15.43 20.34
C LEU A 358 26.38 -16.47 21.45
N GLY A 359 25.35 -16.26 22.29
CA GLY A 359 24.92 -17.18 23.35
C GLY A 359 24.39 -18.49 22.78
N ALA A 360 23.54 -18.43 21.76
CA ALA A 360 23.00 -19.64 21.10
C ALA A 360 24.05 -20.54 20.46
N ARG A 361 25.25 -20.02 20.18
CA ARG A 361 26.38 -20.76 19.63
C ARG A 361 27.46 -21.05 20.67
N GLU A 362 27.22 -20.75 21.94
CA GLU A 362 28.16 -20.95 23.05
C GLU A 362 29.56 -20.37 22.77
N VAL A 363 29.60 -19.26 22.00
CA VAL A 363 30.85 -18.67 21.48
C VAL A 363 31.83 -18.39 22.60
N VAL A 364 31.35 -17.81 23.70
CA VAL A 364 32.23 -17.44 24.84
C VAL A 364 32.79 -18.66 25.54
N ALA A 365 32.04 -19.75 25.70
CA ALA A 365 32.53 -21.00 26.26
C ALA A 365 33.62 -21.60 25.35
N ARG A 366 33.37 -21.61 24.04
CA ARG A 366 34.35 -22.15 23.05
C ARG A 366 35.60 -21.27 22.95
N LEU A 367 35.50 -19.94 23.13
CA LEU A 367 36.66 -19.06 23.20
C LEU A 367 37.56 -19.36 24.41
N ARG A 368 37.00 -19.85 25.51
CA ARG A 368 37.77 -20.28 26.70
C ARG A 368 38.47 -21.62 26.50
N GLU A 369 37.79 -22.56 25.87
CA GLU A 369 38.28 -23.95 25.74
C GLU A 369 39.35 -24.15 24.67
N ARG A 370 39.34 -23.28 23.64
CA ARG A 370 40.22 -23.42 22.47
C ARG A 370 41.15 -22.22 22.30
N PRO A 371 42.38 -22.27 22.81
CA PRO A 371 43.35 -21.24 22.52
C PRO A 371 43.56 -21.12 21.00
N ARG A 372 43.42 -19.89 20.47
CA ARG A 372 43.49 -19.56 19.04
C ARG A 372 42.17 -19.73 18.24
N ALA A 373 41.03 -20.05 18.87
CA ALA A 373 39.76 -20.06 18.17
C ALA A 373 39.42 -18.68 17.61
N ARG A 374 38.89 -18.62 16.39
CA ARG A 374 38.36 -17.42 15.79
C ARG A 374 36.89 -17.63 15.44
N PHE A 375 36.05 -16.68 15.77
CA PHE A 375 34.64 -16.68 15.37
C PHE A 375 34.37 -15.42 14.58
N THR A 376 33.54 -15.54 13.57
CA THR A 376 33.13 -14.37 12.77
C THR A 376 31.63 -14.21 12.85
N CYS A 377 31.18 -13.02 13.23
CA CYS A 377 29.78 -12.62 13.26
C CYS A 377 29.48 -11.79 12.01
N LEU A 378 28.68 -12.33 11.13
CA LEU A 378 28.35 -11.79 9.81
C LEU A 378 26.84 -11.52 9.70
N ARG A 379 26.44 -10.67 8.77
CA ARG A 379 25.06 -10.51 8.35
C ARG A 379 24.84 -11.22 7.01
N VAL A 380 23.91 -12.18 6.98
CA VAL A 380 23.56 -12.93 5.77
C VAL A 380 22.04 -12.97 5.63
N GLY A 381 21.52 -12.43 4.55
CA GLY A 381 20.07 -12.39 4.31
C GLY A 381 19.29 -11.68 5.44
N GLY A 382 19.83 -10.61 6.01
CA GLY A 382 19.22 -9.86 7.11
C GLY A 382 19.36 -10.48 8.51
N LYS A 383 19.94 -11.69 8.63
CA LYS A 383 20.11 -12.42 9.90
C LYS A 383 21.56 -12.41 10.36
N ILE A 384 21.77 -12.51 11.68
CA ILE A 384 23.10 -12.69 12.27
C ILE A 384 23.51 -14.15 12.10
N VAL A 385 24.68 -14.36 11.50
CA VAL A 385 25.29 -15.69 11.34
C VAL A 385 26.64 -15.68 12.06
N VAL A 386 26.83 -16.60 12.99
CA VAL A 386 28.10 -16.81 13.69
C VAL A 386 28.79 -18.04 13.11
N GLN A 387 29.96 -17.82 12.50
CA GLN A 387 30.76 -18.86 11.89
C GLN A 387 32.00 -19.13 12.74
N SER A 388 32.37 -20.42 12.88
CA SER A 388 33.67 -20.84 13.38
C SER A 388 34.49 -21.27 12.16
N PRO A 389 35.71 -20.82 11.96
CA PRO A 389 36.60 -21.49 11.05
C PRO A 389 36.87 -22.90 11.63
N GLU A 390 36.76 -23.89 10.79
CA GLU A 390 37.13 -25.28 11.11
C GLU A 390 38.58 -25.40 11.58
#